data_a1e06060e51dab2b5dd1f684297eedfc
#
_entry.id   a1e06060e51dab2b5dd1f684297eedfc
#
_cell.length_a   1.000
_cell.length_b   1.000
_cell.length_c   1.000
_cell.angle_alpha   90.00
_cell.angle_beta   90.00
_cell.angle_gamma   90.00
#
_symmetry.space_group_name_H-M   'P 1'
#
loop_
_entity.id
_entity.type
_entity.pdbx_description
1 polymer ?
#
loop_
_entity_poly.entity_id
_entity_poly.type
_entity_poly.pdbx_seq_one_letter_code
_entity_poly.pdbx_strand_id
1 'polypeptide(L)'
;MVKTIIFDYDGTIHNTLGIYEPAFREAYQWLSEQNVLEEQKIETAQIAGWLGLNSKEMWDTFLPELDQKYKDQASAIVGDSMVRQIRKHRAVWYPGAEEMLTALKNRGYHLVILSNCKAAYRKAHWEEFRMERWFERFYDCESYGFCPKTGIVQEFIRDYPGSYL
;
A
#
# COMPACT_ATOMS: atom_id res chain seq x y z
N MET A 1 3.25 16.85 24.78
CA MET A 1 4.22 16.92 23.67
C MET A 1 4.02 15.67 22.83
N VAL A 2 3.76 15.82 21.51
CA VAL A 2 3.61 14.70 20.58
C VAL A 2 4.90 13.88 20.60
N LYS A 3 4.79 12.55 20.76
CA LYS A 3 5.96 11.66 20.82
C LYS A 3 5.95 10.64 19.67
N THR A 4 4.80 10.32 19.11
CA THR A 4 4.66 9.32 18.08
C THR A 4 3.96 9.90 16.86
N ILE A 5 4.50 9.61 15.68
CA ILE A 5 3.94 10.01 14.39
C ILE A 5 3.54 8.73 13.65
N ILE A 6 2.27 8.70 13.22
CA ILE A 6 1.71 7.60 12.44
C ILE A 6 1.65 8.06 10.99
N PHE A 7 2.36 7.38 10.12
CA PHE A 7 2.35 7.65 8.69
C PHE A 7 1.39 6.70 7.96
N ASP A 8 0.61 7.24 7.05
CA ASP A 8 0.17 6.47 5.91
C ASP A 8 1.36 6.22 4.98
N TYR A 9 1.29 5.17 4.16
CA TYR A 9 2.44 4.77 3.35
C TYR A 9 2.25 5.06 1.87
N ASP A 10 1.21 4.47 1.29
CA ASP A 10 0.96 4.52 -0.15
C ASP A 10 0.43 5.91 -0.56
N GLY A 11 1.12 6.56 -1.49
CA GLY A 11 0.82 7.94 -1.89
C GLY A 11 1.27 9.01 -0.89
N THR A 12 1.88 8.63 0.25
CA THR A 12 2.37 9.55 1.30
C THR A 12 3.89 9.54 1.40
N ILE A 13 4.50 8.39 1.63
CA ILE A 13 5.96 8.21 1.64
C ILE A 13 6.39 7.54 0.32
N HIS A 14 5.67 6.53 -0.10
CA HIS A 14 5.92 5.74 -1.28
C HIS A 14 5.15 6.29 -2.50
N ASN A 15 5.85 6.50 -3.61
CA ASN A 15 5.24 6.79 -4.91
C ASN A 15 4.67 5.50 -5.51
N THR A 16 3.51 5.12 -5.02
CA THR A 16 2.88 3.81 -5.29
C THR A 16 2.51 3.63 -6.76
N LEU A 17 2.17 4.72 -7.46
CA LEU A 17 1.73 4.65 -8.86
C LEU A 17 2.77 3.99 -9.75
N GLY A 18 4.05 4.21 -9.49
CA GLY A 18 5.15 3.67 -10.30
C GLY A 18 5.22 2.14 -10.35
N ILE A 19 4.70 1.44 -9.32
CA ILE A 19 4.62 -0.02 -9.29
C ILE A 19 3.18 -0.54 -9.40
N TYR A 20 2.19 0.28 -9.03
CA TYR A 20 0.77 -0.09 -9.10
C TYR A 20 0.24 -0.10 -10.53
N GLU A 21 0.52 0.93 -11.33
CA GLU A 21 0.07 1.00 -12.71
C GLU A 21 0.50 -0.21 -13.54
N PRO A 22 1.79 -0.60 -13.61
CA PRO A 22 2.18 -1.78 -14.37
C PRO A 22 1.60 -3.08 -13.78
N ALA A 23 1.39 -3.17 -12.46
CA ALA A 23 0.75 -4.32 -11.83
C ALA A 23 -0.75 -4.41 -12.19
N PHE A 24 -1.45 -3.29 -12.19
CA PHE A 24 -2.84 -3.22 -12.64
C PHE A 24 -2.96 -3.62 -14.12
N ARG A 25 -2.08 -3.11 -15.00
CA ARG A 25 -2.10 -3.43 -16.42
C ARG A 25 -1.87 -4.93 -16.67
N GLU A 26 -1.01 -5.58 -15.90
CA GLU A 26 -0.81 -7.04 -15.95
C GLU A 26 -2.09 -7.80 -15.58
N ALA A 27 -2.80 -7.39 -14.54
CA ALA A 27 -4.06 -8.00 -14.15
C ALA A 27 -5.18 -7.73 -15.17
N TYR A 28 -5.21 -6.53 -15.72
CA TYR A 28 -6.18 -6.16 -16.77
C TYR A 28 -5.97 -6.95 -18.05
N GLN A 29 -4.73 -7.11 -18.48
CA GLN A 29 -4.38 -7.97 -19.61
C GLN A 29 -4.83 -9.41 -19.38
N TRP A 30 -4.57 -9.97 -18.20
CA TRP A 30 -5.03 -11.29 -17.84
C TRP A 30 -6.57 -11.42 -17.95
N LEU A 31 -7.33 -10.44 -17.45
CA LEU A 31 -8.79 -10.42 -17.58
C LEU A 31 -9.25 -10.39 -19.05
N SER A 32 -8.57 -9.61 -19.90
CA SER A 32 -8.85 -9.59 -21.35
C SER A 32 -8.61 -10.97 -22.00
N GLU A 33 -7.51 -11.64 -21.63
CA GLU A 33 -7.19 -12.98 -22.12
C GLU A 33 -8.20 -14.05 -21.68
N GLN A 34 -8.92 -13.82 -20.56
CA GLN A 34 -10.04 -14.67 -20.13
C GLN A 34 -11.34 -14.42 -20.91
N ASN A 35 -11.38 -13.41 -21.79
CA ASN A 35 -12.56 -12.96 -22.54
C ASN A 35 -13.77 -12.60 -21.64
N VAL A 36 -13.50 -12.03 -20.46
CA VAL A 36 -14.53 -11.64 -19.48
C VAL A 36 -14.82 -10.14 -19.45
N LEU A 37 -14.11 -9.37 -20.27
CA LEU A 37 -14.33 -7.94 -20.48
C LEU A 37 -14.03 -7.54 -21.93
N GLU A 38 -14.64 -6.45 -22.37
CA GLU A 38 -14.23 -5.77 -23.60
C GLU A 38 -13.00 -4.91 -23.30
N GLU A 39 -11.96 -5.06 -24.14
CA GLU A 39 -10.73 -4.28 -23.97
C GLU A 39 -10.99 -2.81 -24.22
N GLN A 40 -10.58 -1.97 -23.30
CA GLN A 40 -10.66 -0.52 -23.37
C GLN A 40 -9.35 0.13 -22.96
N LYS A 41 -9.11 1.32 -23.50
CA LYS A 41 -7.96 2.12 -23.10
C LYS A 41 -8.20 2.69 -21.71
N ILE A 42 -7.31 2.39 -20.78
CA ILE A 42 -7.36 2.92 -19.42
C ILE A 42 -6.21 3.91 -19.25
N GLU A 43 -6.55 5.15 -18.96
CA GLU A 43 -5.56 6.21 -18.77
C GLU A 43 -4.91 6.11 -17.38
N THR A 44 -3.63 6.49 -17.30
CA THR A 44 -2.87 6.51 -16.04
C THR A 44 -3.57 7.32 -14.95
N ALA A 45 -4.21 8.44 -15.31
CA ALA A 45 -4.95 9.26 -14.36
C ALA A 45 -6.15 8.51 -13.72
N GLN A 46 -6.79 7.63 -14.45
CA GLN A 46 -7.87 6.79 -13.93
C GLN A 46 -7.32 5.77 -12.93
N ILE A 47 -6.20 5.12 -13.27
CA ILE A 47 -5.51 4.18 -12.37
C ILE A 47 -5.06 4.90 -11.09
N ALA A 48 -4.52 6.10 -11.22
CA ALA A 48 -4.12 6.92 -10.08
C ALA A 48 -5.28 7.27 -9.15
N GLY A 49 -6.48 7.46 -9.69
CA GLY A 49 -7.69 7.73 -8.93
C GLY A 49 -8.15 6.58 -8.03
N TRP A 50 -7.64 5.37 -8.23
CA TRP A 50 -7.94 4.19 -7.39
C TRP A 50 -6.94 3.99 -6.25
N LEU A 51 -5.85 4.77 -6.22
CA LEU A 51 -4.91 4.72 -5.09
C LEU A 51 -5.63 5.13 -3.80
N GLY A 52 -5.44 4.34 -2.76
CA GLY A 52 -6.11 4.53 -1.47
C GLY A 52 -7.36 3.67 -1.27
N LEU A 53 -7.99 3.17 -2.34
CA LEU A 53 -9.03 2.15 -2.25
C LEU A 53 -8.41 0.81 -1.85
N ASN A 54 -9.16 -0.01 -1.11
CA ASN A 54 -8.78 -1.40 -0.99
C ASN A 54 -9.12 -2.15 -2.30
N SER A 55 -8.55 -3.35 -2.45
CA SER A 55 -8.69 -4.12 -3.69
C SER A 55 -10.14 -4.43 -4.08
N LYS A 56 -10.99 -4.72 -3.09
CA LYS A 56 -12.41 -4.98 -3.33
C LYS A 56 -13.12 -3.73 -3.84
N GLU A 57 -12.97 -2.61 -3.15
CA GLU A 57 -13.56 -1.33 -3.54
C GLU A 57 -13.14 -0.91 -4.96
N MET A 58 -11.88 -1.10 -5.29
CA MET A 58 -11.35 -0.77 -6.62
C MET A 58 -12.02 -1.61 -7.71
N TRP A 59 -12.05 -2.94 -7.58
CA TRP A 59 -12.67 -3.80 -8.59
C TRP A 59 -14.18 -3.62 -8.67
N ASP A 60 -14.87 -3.38 -7.56
CA ASP A 60 -16.31 -3.11 -7.54
C ASP A 60 -16.65 -1.76 -8.18
N THR A 61 -15.74 -0.79 -8.10
CA THR A 61 -15.89 0.52 -8.79
C THR A 61 -15.60 0.41 -10.28
N PHE A 62 -14.55 -0.32 -10.65
CA PHE A 62 -14.09 -0.40 -12.04
C PHE A 62 -14.91 -1.38 -12.88
N LEU A 63 -15.18 -2.56 -12.36
CA LEU A 63 -15.91 -3.65 -13.04
C LEU A 63 -16.96 -4.25 -12.09
N PRO A 64 -18.05 -3.52 -11.79
CA PRO A 64 -19.04 -3.94 -10.81
C PRO A 64 -19.67 -5.30 -11.12
N GLU A 65 -19.95 -5.57 -12.40
CA GLU A 65 -20.61 -6.80 -12.89
C GLU A 65 -19.67 -7.99 -13.07
N LEU A 66 -18.36 -7.81 -12.88
CA LEU A 66 -17.40 -8.89 -13.03
C LEU A 66 -17.58 -9.92 -11.90
N ASP A 67 -17.58 -11.22 -12.25
CA ASP A 67 -17.67 -12.32 -11.29
C ASP A 67 -16.54 -12.22 -10.24
N GLN A 68 -16.89 -12.44 -8.99
CA GLN A 68 -15.97 -12.30 -7.85
C GLN A 68 -14.70 -13.14 -8.00
N LYS A 69 -14.78 -14.32 -8.57
CA LYS A 69 -13.61 -15.20 -8.82
C LYS A 69 -12.54 -14.52 -9.68
N TYR A 70 -12.96 -13.72 -10.68
CA TYR A 70 -12.03 -12.95 -11.52
C TYR A 70 -11.46 -11.74 -10.80
N LYS A 71 -12.27 -11.04 -9.98
CA LYS A 71 -11.82 -9.95 -9.11
C LYS A 71 -10.75 -10.44 -8.13
N ASP A 72 -10.97 -11.60 -7.51
CA ASP A 72 -10.03 -12.20 -6.56
C ASP A 72 -8.71 -12.58 -7.23
N GLN A 73 -8.77 -13.21 -8.41
CA GLN A 73 -7.58 -13.57 -9.16
C GLN A 73 -6.81 -12.34 -9.67
N ALA A 74 -7.51 -11.35 -10.20
CA ALA A 74 -6.91 -10.09 -10.63
C ALA A 74 -6.24 -9.36 -9.45
N SER A 75 -6.89 -9.36 -8.27
CA SER A 75 -6.30 -8.81 -7.04
C SER A 75 -5.03 -9.54 -6.61
N ALA A 76 -4.97 -10.85 -6.79
CA ALA A 76 -3.77 -11.64 -6.51
C ALA A 76 -2.65 -11.27 -7.49
N ILE A 77 -2.95 -11.15 -8.79
CA ILE A 77 -1.97 -10.74 -9.83
C ILE A 77 -1.39 -9.36 -9.52
N VAL A 78 -2.24 -8.37 -9.18
CA VAL A 78 -1.76 -7.04 -8.78
C VAL A 78 -0.81 -7.13 -7.59
N GLY A 79 -1.21 -7.82 -6.52
CA GLY A 79 -0.39 -7.94 -5.31
C GLY A 79 0.96 -8.60 -5.58
N ASP A 80 0.97 -9.72 -6.30
CA ASP A 80 2.19 -10.44 -6.65
C ASP A 80 3.09 -9.62 -7.58
N SER A 81 2.51 -8.92 -8.55
CA SER A 81 3.26 -8.05 -9.45
C SER A 81 3.92 -6.90 -8.71
N MET A 82 3.21 -6.23 -7.79
CA MET A 82 3.79 -5.17 -6.96
C MET A 82 4.97 -5.70 -6.13
N VAL A 83 4.82 -6.84 -5.46
CA VAL A 83 5.92 -7.46 -4.69
C VAL A 83 7.12 -7.80 -5.59
N ARG A 84 6.88 -8.34 -6.78
CA ARG A 84 7.97 -8.60 -7.75
C ARG A 84 8.69 -7.32 -8.17
N GLN A 85 7.96 -6.22 -8.34
CA GLN A 85 8.55 -4.94 -8.73
C GLN A 85 9.38 -4.32 -7.60
N ILE A 86 8.92 -4.41 -6.35
CA ILE A 86 9.69 -3.99 -5.18
C ILE A 86 11.02 -4.75 -5.14
N ARG A 87 10.99 -6.09 -5.27
CA ARG A 87 12.21 -6.93 -5.27
C ARG A 87 13.13 -6.68 -6.46
N LYS A 88 12.64 -6.03 -7.52
CA LYS A 88 13.44 -5.57 -8.67
C LYS A 88 13.89 -4.11 -8.51
N HIS A 89 13.83 -3.54 -7.32
CA HIS A 89 14.23 -2.17 -6.99
C HIS A 89 13.51 -1.09 -7.83
N ARG A 90 12.22 -1.31 -8.13
CA ARG A 90 11.39 -0.36 -8.89
C ARG A 90 10.53 0.53 -8.03
N ALA A 91 10.36 0.18 -6.75
CA ALA A 91 9.68 1.04 -5.79
C ALA A 91 10.55 2.25 -5.45
N VAL A 92 9.93 3.42 -5.33
CA VAL A 92 10.64 4.65 -4.97
C VAL A 92 9.86 5.44 -3.93
N TRP A 93 10.55 6.05 -3.00
CA TRP A 93 9.96 7.03 -2.10
C TRP A 93 9.89 8.40 -2.77
N TYR A 94 8.97 9.24 -2.31
CA TYR A 94 8.94 10.62 -2.76
C TYR A 94 10.24 11.35 -2.39
N PRO A 95 10.69 12.29 -3.23
CA PRO A 95 11.87 13.10 -2.92
C PRO A 95 11.76 13.78 -1.55
N GLY A 96 12.83 13.74 -0.77
CA GLY A 96 12.88 14.33 0.57
C GLY A 96 12.28 13.45 1.69
N ALA A 97 11.70 12.28 1.39
CA ALA A 97 11.12 11.42 2.41
C ALA A 97 12.19 10.92 3.40
N GLU A 98 13.34 10.46 2.92
CA GLU A 98 14.42 9.95 3.78
C GLU A 98 14.99 11.04 4.70
N GLU A 99 15.19 12.23 4.17
CA GLU A 99 15.67 13.39 4.93
C GLU A 99 14.67 13.81 6.00
N MET A 100 13.38 13.83 5.66
CA MET A 100 12.30 14.14 6.62
C MET A 100 12.26 13.11 7.74
N LEU A 101 12.27 11.81 7.44
CA LEU A 101 12.23 10.74 8.42
C LEU A 101 13.44 10.81 9.35
N THR A 102 14.63 11.06 8.78
CA THR A 102 15.87 11.22 9.55
C THR A 102 15.79 12.41 10.50
N ALA A 103 15.27 13.54 10.03
CA ALA A 103 15.09 14.75 10.86
C ALA A 103 14.10 14.51 12.02
N LEU A 104 13.02 13.77 11.78
CA LEU A 104 12.04 13.41 12.81
C LEU A 104 12.62 12.45 13.86
N LYS A 105 13.37 11.43 13.43
CA LYS A 105 14.08 10.53 14.35
C LYS A 105 15.07 11.27 15.23
N ASN A 106 15.84 12.19 14.64
CA ASN A 106 16.83 12.98 15.38
C ASN A 106 16.19 13.94 16.41
N ARG A 107 14.91 14.28 16.22
CA ARG A 107 14.10 15.03 17.20
C ARG A 107 13.47 14.16 18.29
N GLY A 108 13.71 12.84 18.23
CA GLY A 108 13.24 11.88 19.25
C GLY A 108 11.79 11.43 19.07
N TYR A 109 11.22 11.56 17.86
CA TYR A 109 9.90 11.01 17.57
C TYR A 109 9.96 9.50 17.34
N HIS A 110 8.96 8.78 17.84
CA HIS A 110 8.65 7.43 17.45
C HIS A 110 7.90 7.45 16.13
N LEU A 111 8.40 6.73 15.12
CA LEU A 111 7.78 6.71 13.79
C LEU A 111 7.22 5.32 13.52
N VAL A 112 5.97 5.27 13.10
CA VAL A 112 5.28 4.03 12.73
C VAL A 112 4.48 4.23 11.46
N ILE A 113 4.21 3.14 10.74
CA ILE A 113 3.38 3.13 9.54
C ILE A 113 2.09 2.36 9.83
N LEU A 114 0.99 2.85 9.28
CA LEU A 114 -0.31 2.20 9.25
C LEU A 114 -0.89 2.26 7.84
N SER A 115 -0.92 1.12 7.14
CA SER A 115 -1.37 1.03 5.75
C SER A 115 -2.44 -0.06 5.56
N ASN A 116 -3.30 0.11 4.56
CA ASN A 116 -4.27 -0.90 4.11
C ASN A 116 -3.62 -2.04 3.28
N CYS A 117 -2.32 -2.16 3.27
CA CYS A 117 -1.60 -3.15 2.49
C CYS A 117 -1.69 -4.57 3.07
N LYS A 118 -1.22 -5.54 2.27
CA LYS A 118 -1.03 -6.93 2.72
C LYS A 118 0.35 -7.14 3.35
N ALA A 119 0.48 -8.17 4.18
CA ALA A 119 1.71 -8.52 4.88
C ALA A 119 2.91 -8.78 3.94
N ALA A 120 2.68 -9.45 2.81
CA ALA A 120 3.74 -9.70 1.81
C ALA A 120 4.29 -8.40 1.20
N TYR A 121 3.42 -7.43 0.91
CA TYR A 121 3.80 -6.10 0.41
C TYR A 121 4.59 -5.32 1.48
N ARG A 122 4.07 -5.27 2.71
CA ARG A 122 4.78 -4.65 3.84
C ARG A 122 6.18 -5.24 4.01
N LYS A 123 6.29 -6.58 4.02
CA LYS A 123 7.59 -7.26 4.19
C LYS A 123 8.56 -6.88 3.09
N ALA A 124 8.12 -6.88 1.83
CA ALA A 124 8.97 -6.52 0.69
C ALA A 124 9.49 -5.08 0.80
N HIS A 125 8.64 -4.11 1.17
CA HIS A 125 9.06 -2.72 1.36
C HIS A 125 9.98 -2.56 2.56
N TRP A 126 9.70 -3.23 3.67
CA TRP A 126 10.55 -3.20 4.86
C TRP A 126 11.99 -3.62 4.55
N GLU A 127 12.13 -4.71 3.80
CA GLU A 127 13.43 -5.24 3.38
C GLU A 127 14.10 -4.31 2.35
N GLU A 128 13.37 -3.87 1.33
CA GLU A 128 13.89 -3.04 0.24
C GLU A 128 14.48 -1.71 0.74
N PHE A 129 13.75 -1.01 1.58
CA PHE A 129 14.14 0.31 2.08
C PHE A 129 14.86 0.27 3.42
N ARG A 130 15.11 -0.91 3.99
CA ARG A 130 15.69 -1.04 5.33
C ARG A 130 14.98 -0.13 6.34
N MET A 131 13.67 -0.27 6.41
CA MET A 131 12.79 0.67 7.12
C MET A 131 13.04 0.71 8.63
N GLU A 132 13.66 -0.32 9.22
CA GLU A 132 14.09 -0.37 10.62
C GLU A 132 15.02 0.79 11.01
N ARG A 133 15.61 1.48 10.03
CA ARG A 133 16.43 2.69 10.29
C ARG A 133 15.60 3.84 10.84
N TRP A 134 14.32 3.92 10.48
CA TRP A 134 13.43 5.01 10.88
C TRP A 134 12.22 4.55 11.66
N PHE A 135 11.58 3.47 11.22
CA PHE A 135 10.31 3.01 11.75
C PHE A 135 10.48 1.90 12.77
N GLU A 136 9.71 2.00 13.84
CA GLU A 136 9.66 0.97 14.89
C GLU A 136 8.72 -0.17 14.49
N ARG A 137 7.64 0.17 13.75
CA ARG A 137 6.65 -0.80 13.25
C ARG A 137 5.99 -0.33 11.98
N PHE A 138 5.54 -1.32 11.21
CA PHE A 138 4.67 -1.16 10.06
C PHE A 138 3.45 -2.05 10.25
N TYR A 139 2.30 -1.44 10.52
CA TYR A 139 1.03 -2.13 10.69
C TYR A 139 0.35 -2.27 9.32
N ASP A 140 0.06 -3.51 8.89
CA ASP A 140 -0.69 -3.84 7.70
C ASP A 140 -2.09 -4.35 8.06
N CYS A 141 -3.10 -4.16 7.20
CA CYS A 141 -4.45 -4.56 7.51
C CYS A 141 -4.65 -6.09 7.52
N GLU A 142 -3.89 -6.85 6.73
CA GLU A 142 -4.03 -8.30 6.65
C GLU A 142 -3.69 -8.99 7.98
N SER A 143 -2.62 -8.56 8.64
CA SER A 143 -2.21 -9.09 9.95
C SER A 143 -3.25 -8.85 11.05
N TYR A 144 -4.20 -7.93 10.82
CA TYR A 144 -5.29 -7.59 11.72
C TYR A 144 -6.67 -7.99 11.16
N GLY A 145 -6.72 -9.04 10.32
CA GLY A 145 -7.96 -9.57 9.78
C GLY A 145 -8.73 -8.62 8.86
N PHE A 146 -8.01 -7.71 8.16
CA PHE A 146 -8.57 -6.68 7.28
C PHE A 146 -9.52 -5.71 7.99
N CYS A 147 -9.34 -5.49 9.29
CA CYS A 147 -10.09 -4.48 9.99
C CYS A 147 -9.71 -3.06 9.51
N PRO A 148 -10.62 -2.08 9.59
CA PRO A 148 -10.32 -0.70 9.26
C PRO A 148 -9.14 -0.15 10.07
N LYS A 149 -8.39 0.81 9.52
CA LYS A 149 -7.27 1.48 10.21
C LYS A 149 -7.62 1.96 11.62
N THR A 150 -8.86 2.44 11.83
CA THR A 150 -9.35 2.87 13.14
C THR A 150 -9.34 1.76 14.20
N GLY A 151 -9.58 0.50 13.81
CA GLY A 151 -9.47 -0.65 14.72
C GLY A 151 -8.00 -0.95 15.08
N ILE A 152 -7.09 -0.85 14.10
CA ILE A 152 -5.66 -1.07 14.32
C ILE A 152 -5.07 0.03 15.22
N VAL A 153 -5.57 1.26 15.12
CA VAL A 153 -5.12 2.38 15.98
C VAL A 153 -5.30 2.06 17.47
N GLN A 154 -6.33 1.31 17.86
CA GLN A 154 -6.52 0.94 19.27
C GLN A 154 -5.41 0.00 19.78
N GLU A 155 -4.97 -0.94 18.95
CA GLU A 155 -3.81 -1.79 19.27
C GLU A 155 -2.54 -0.95 19.40
N PHE A 156 -2.36 -0.04 18.48
CA PHE A 156 -1.24 0.89 18.46
C PHE A 156 -1.19 1.79 19.72
N ILE A 157 -2.32 2.36 20.17
CA ILE A 157 -2.40 3.19 21.38
C ILE A 157 -1.95 2.40 22.62
N ARG A 158 -2.22 1.10 22.66
CA ARG A 158 -1.75 0.22 23.74
C ARG A 158 -0.24 0.05 23.71
N ASP A 159 0.36 -0.14 22.52
CA ASP A 159 1.80 -0.35 22.35
C ASP A 159 2.60 0.96 22.56
N TYR A 160 2.02 2.09 22.25
CA TYR A 160 2.65 3.42 22.35
C TYR A 160 1.76 4.41 23.12
N PRO A 161 1.67 4.27 24.46
CA PRO A 161 0.85 5.19 25.25
C PRO A 161 1.44 6.62 25.20
N GLY A 162 0.64 7.60 24.83
CA GLY A 162 1.08 9.00 24.78
C GLY A 162 0.32 9.89 23.82
N SER A 163 0.99 10.89 23.27
CA SER A 163 0.43 11.83 22.30
C SER A 163 0.87 11.49 20.88
N TYR A 164 -0.08 11.56 19.96
CA TYR A 164 0.07 11.16 18.56
C TYR A 164 -0.14 12.33 17.61
N LEU A 165 0.45 12.22 16.43
CA LEU A 165 0.23 13.07 15.27
C LEU A 165 0.00 12.16 14.05
#